data_e69f038d5ac34c405b8d59f683e52825
#
_entry.id   e69f038d5ac34c405b8d59f683e52825
#
_cell.length_a   1.000
_cell.length_b   1.000
_cell.length_c   1.000
_cell.angle_alpha   90.00
_cell.angle_beta   90.00
_cell.angle_gamma   90.00
#
_symmetry.space_group_name_H-M   'P 1'
#
loop_
_entity.id
_entity.type
_entity.pdbx_description
1 polymer ?
#
loop_
_entity_poly.entity_id
_entity_poly.type
_entity_poly.pdbx_seq_one_letter_code
_entity_poly.pdbx_strand_id
1 'polypeptide(L)'
;MKKTVLLLSFLFFQGITAYSQQDALVFFEDKENVEAALENPISILTQKAIDRKLLHNTPIDSRDVPVNEAYITAVKNIFGITVFAKSKWMNCVYVRGDLENLETLEALAFVSHVEFADKSLNLGPIIGSNFEDKFFIENQTKSIVYDYGAATNQVEMIAANFLHQQDFTGTDIDIAVLDSGFPGVLTNPAFETLRDQGRLLGTYNFITREETADAPSSHGSKTFSDIGGYLENEFVGTAPGASFYLYVTEDVTQENPVEEAWWVEALERADSLGVRIVNTSLGYQDYDNPAYTHSYEDLDGFTTIAARGANHAFDKGMLLLTSAGNDGQSFGFVATPADAPGCFSIGAVDQEGVYAGFSSFGPNSSGLRKPDVMAQGVSAAVVDQNGAVDFNSGTSFSSPIMAGAIASLWQSRPEATNAQIMQIVRASAHLFDNPTDLMGYGIPNFEIAYNALQILGAQAQFLDIQFAMYPNPARDVVSFNIPSCIDSAVVSVFTTAGQQVFSSEITPQQNTLDISGVAPGIYITKVVSGGTKNSFKLIKK
;
A
#
# COMPACT_ATOMS: atom_id res chain seq x y z
N MET A 1 -59.02 65.23 -9.43
CA MET A 1 -58.88 63.76 -9.55
C MET A 1 -57.59 63.47 -10.34
N LYS A 2 -56.55 63.05 -9.62
CA LYS A 2 -55.27 62.65 -10.26
C LYS A 2 -55.29 61.12 -10.38
N LYS A 3 -55.21 60.58 -11.58
CA LYS A 3 -55.06 59.15 -11.86
C LYS A 3 -53.58 58.81 -11.79
N THR A 4 -53.21 58.00 -10.83
CA THR A 4 -51.89 57.38 -10.70
C THR A 4 -51.89 56.09 -11.57
N VAL A 5 -51.05 56.05 -12.62
CA VAL A 5 -50.81 54.84 -13.39
C VAL A 5 -49.65 54.10 -12.76
N LEU A 6 -49.95 52.89 -12.24
CA LEU A 6 -48.96 51.96 -11.70
C LEU A 6 -48.37 51.14 -12.84
N LEU A 7 -47.09 51.42 -13.18
CA LEU A 7 -46.34 50.62 -14.16
C LEU A 7 -45.75 49.40 -13.43
N LEU A 8 -46.28 48.19 -13.66
CA LEU A 8 -45.67 46.94 -13.21
C LEU A 8 -44.57 46.53 -14.20
N SER A 9 -43.29 46.73 -13.80
CA SER A 9 -42.15 46.19 -14.54
C SER A 9 -42.00 44.69 -14.14
N PHE A 10 -42.30 43.79 -15.06
CA PHE A 10 -41.92 42.37 -14.96
C PHE A 10 -40.43 42.26 -15.24
N LEU A 11 -39.63 42.08 -14.20
CA LEU A 11 -38.24 41.63 -14.30
C LEU A 11 -38.25 40.13 -14.64
N PHE A 12 -37.99 39.79 -15.89
CA PHE A 12 -37.61 38.43 -16.28
C PHE A 12 -36.23 38.15 -15.66
N PHE A 13 -36.18 37.45 -14.52
CA PHE A 13 -35.00 36.74 -14.10
C PHE A 13 -34.81 35.56 -15.07
N GLN A 14 -34.00 35.72 -16.11
CA GLN A 14 -33.40 34.59 -16.77
C GLN A 14 -32.41 34.02 -15.73
N GLY A 15 -32.80 32.93 -15.11
CA GLY A 15 -31.89 32.10 -14.33
C GLY A 15 -30.78 31.65 -15.27
N ILE A 16 -29.62 32.25 -15.14
CA ILE A 16 -28.38 31.66 -15.64
C ILE A 16 -28.22 30.41 -14.76
N THR A 17 -28.60 29.24 -15.27
CA THR A 17 -28.11 27.97 -14.76
C THR A 17 -26.63 28.00 -15.04
N ALA A 18 -25.84 28.37 -14.02
CA ALA A 18 -24.42 28.06 -13.99
C ALA A 18 -24.35 26.53 -14.00
N TYR A 19 -24.13 25.94 -15.16
CA TYR A 19 -23.76 24.53 -15.22
C TYR A 19 -22.44 24.42 -14.46
N SER A 20 -22.52 23.89 -13.25
CA SER A 20 -21.34 23.57 -12.45
C SER A 20 -20.57 22.53 -13.23
N GLN A 21 -19.26 22.77 -13.45
CA GLN A 21 -18.39 21.74 -14.02
C GLN A 21 -18.45 20.50 -13.15
N GLN A 22 -18.43 19.33 -13.78
CA GLN A 22 -18.44 18.03 -13.14
C GLN A 22 -17.06 17.38 -13.26
N ASP A 23 -16.71 16.61 -12.25
CA ASP A 23 -15.51 15.78 -12.21
C ASP A 23 -15.90 14.33 -12.51
N ALA A 24 -15.07 13.61 -13.28
CA ALA A 24 -15.32 12.23 -13.66
C ALA A 24 -14.04 11.44 -13.96
N LEU A 25 -14.10 10.12 -13.78
CA LEU A 25 -13.16 9.16 -14.36
C LEU A 25 -13.69 8.67 -15.71
N VAL A 26 -12.84 8.68 -16.73
CA VAL A 26 -13.12 8.15 -18.06
C VAL A 26 -12.29 6.90 -18.27
N PHE A 27 -12.95 5.75 -18.24
CA PHE A 27 -12.30 4.44 -18.39
C PHE A 27 -12.17 4.05 -19.86
N PHE A 28 -11.02 3.49 -20.20
CA PHE A 28 -10.73 3.03 -21.57
C PHE A 28 -10.89 1.52 -21.72
N GLU A 29 -11.26 1.07 -22.92
CA GLU A 29 -11.47 -0.34 -23.25
C GLU A 29 -10.18 -1.16 -23.21
N ASP A 30 -9.07 -0.61 -23.71
CA ASP A 30 -7.81 -1.32 -23.87
C ASP A 30 -6.58 -0.44 -23.65
N LYS A 31 -5.41 -1.05 -23.81
CA LYS A 31 -4.08 -0.41 -23.81
C LYS A 31 -3.28 -0.87 -25.02
N GLU A 32 -2.45 0.02 -25.52
CA GLU A 32 -1.53 -0.33 -26.62
C GLU A 32 -0.33 -1.14 -26.13
N ASN A 33 0.21 -1.99 -27.01
CA ASN A 33 1.51 -2.66 -26.87
C ASN A 33 1.67 -3.50 -25.60
N VAL A 34 0.58 -4.03 -25.02
CA VAL A 34 0.61 -4.80 -23.76
C VAL A 34 1.59 -5.99 -23.87
N GLU A 35 1.48 -6.82 -24.90
CA GLU A 35 2.37 -7.99 -25.07
C GLU A 35 3.84 -7.58 -25.13
N ALA A 36 4.17 -6.60 -25.97
CA ALA A 36 5.55 -6.13 -26.13
C ALA A 36 6.12 -5.52 -24.83
N ALA A 37 5.29 -4.81 -24.05
CA ALA A 37 5.71 -4.25 -22.77
C ALA A 37 5.94 -5.34 -21.72
N LEU A 38 5.09 -6.38 -21.68
CA LEU A 38 5.26 -7.52 -20.76
C LEU A 38 6.43 -8.44 -21.15
N GLU A 39 6.74 -8.58 -22.44
CA GLU A 39 7.95 -9.27 -22.89
C GLU A 39 9.24 -8.50 -22.57
N ASN A 40 9.17 -7.17 -22.46
CA ASN A 40 10.31 -6.30 -22.13
C ASN A 40 9.97 -5.32 -21.01
N PRO A 41 9.80 -5.78 -19.75
CA PRO A 41 9.32 -4.96 -18.65
C PRO A 41 10.18 -3.73 -18.32
N ILE A 42 11.48 -3.76 -18.67
CA ILE A 42 12.39 -2.61 -18.47
C ILE A 42 11.98 -1.39 -19.32
N SER A 43 11.11 -1.55 -20.29
CA SER A 43 10.54 -0.43 -21.06
C SER A 43 9.50 0.39 -20.29
N ILE A 44 8.93 -0.18 -19.20
CA ILE A 44 7.84 0.42 -18.42
C ILE A 44 8.12 0.47 -16.91
N LEU A 45 9.12 -0.24 -16.41
CA LEU A 45 9.52 -0.33 -15.01
C LEU A 45 11.04 -0.16 -14.89
N THR A 46 11.50 0.36 -13.75
CA THR A 46 12.93 0.32 -13.42
C THR A 46 13.40 -1.10 -13.10
N GLN A 47 14.70 -1.36 -13.21
CA GLN A 47 15.25 -2.66 -12.80
C GLN A 47 14.93 -2.96 -11.32
N LYS A 48 15.00 -1.95 -10.45
CA LYS A 48 14.66 -2.09 -9.03
C LYS A 48 13.20 -2.53 -8.81
N ALA A 49 12.26 -2.00 -9.61
CA ALA A 49 10.85 -2.43 -9.55
C ALA A 49 10.68 -3.89 -10.02
N ILE A 50 11.37 -4.28 -11.08
CA ILE A 50 11.37 -5.66 -11.59
C ILE A 50 11.95 -6.60 -10.53
N ASP A 51 13.09 -6.27 -9.95
CA ASP A 51 13.76 -7.09 -8.93
C ASP A 51 12.89 -7.23 -7.66
N ARG A 52 12.22 -6.16 -7.22
CA ARG A 52 11.25 -6.21 -6.10
C ARG A 52 10.09 -7.15 -6.42
N LYS A 53 9.48 -7.01 -7.60
CA LYS A 53 8.36 -7.86 -8.03
C LYS A 53 8.77 -9.34 -8.12
N LEU A 54 9.96 -9.61 -8.64
CA LEU A 54 10.53 -10.97 -8.67
C LEU A 54 10.77 -11.52 -7.26
N LEU A 55 11.36 -10.73 -6.38
CA LEU A 55 11.66 -11.13 -5.00
C LEU A 55 10.41 -11.53 -4.21
N HIS A 56 9.30 -10.82 -4.43
CA HIS A 56 8.03 -11.05 -3.73
C HIS A 56 7.04 -11.89 -4.54
N ASN A 57 7.46 -12.44 -5.69
CA ASN A 57 6.61 -13.17 -6.62
C ASN A 57 5.34 -12.38 -7.03
N THR A 58 5.47 -11.05 -7.14
CA THR A 58 4.40 -10.15 -7.57
C THR A 58 4.33 -10.12 -9.11
N PRO A 59 3.19 -10.35 -9.73
CA PRO A 59 3.10 -10.39 -11.19
C PRO A 59 3.30 -9.00 -11.82
N ILE A 60 4.04 -8.98 -12.95
CA ILE A 60 4.02 -7.87 -13.89
C ILE A 60 2.90 -8.17 -14.90
N ASP A 61 1.89 -7.33 -14.96
CA ASP A 61 0.68 -7.55 -15.78
C ASP A 61 0.24 -6.30 -16.53
N SER A 62 -0.90 -6.35 -17.20
CA SER A 62 -1.42 -5.22 -18.00
C SER A 62 -1.60 -3.93 -17.20
N ARG A 63 -1.73 -4.00 -15.86
CA ARG A 63 -1.82 -2.82 -14.99
C ARG A 63 -0.51 -2.03 -14.95
N ASP A 64 0.65 -2.67 -15.18
CA ASP A 64 1.95 -1.98 -15.24
C ASP A 64 2.13 -1.17 -16.54
N VAL A 65 1.39 -1.52 -17.59
CA VAL A 65 1.47 -0.86 -18.91
C VAL A 65 0.80 0.51 -18.85
N PRO A 66 1.42 1.59 -19.38
CA PRO A 66 0.83 2.92 -19.43
C PRO A 66 -0.54 2.98 -20.13
N VAL A 67 -1.32 3.98 -19.78
CA VAL A 67 -2.56 4.34 -20.52
C VAL A 67 -2.21 4.75 -21.95
N ASN A 68 -3.08 4.44 -22.90
CA ASN A 68 -2.91 4.85 -24.30
C ASN A 68 -2.90 6.38 -24.46
N GLU A 69 -1.76 6.95 -24.82
CA GLU A 69 -1.58 8.40 -24.95
C GLU A 69 -2.41 9.01 -26.12
N ALA A 70 -2.76 8.20 -27.14
CA ALA A 70 -3.67 8.65 -28.20
C ALA A 70 -5.11 8.87 -27.66
N TYR A 71 -5.57 8.02 -26.75
CA TYR A 71 -6.86 8.18 -26.09
C TYR A 71 -6.88 9.41 -25.17
N ILE A 72 -5.83 9.58 -24.37
CA ILE A 72 -5.66 10.78 -23.53
C ILE A 72 -5.69 12.05 -24.40
N THR A 73 -4.97 12.03 -25.52
CA THR A 73 -4.94 13.16 -26.47
C THR A 73 -6.31 13.42 -27.08
N ALA A 74 -7.05 12.37 -27.45
CA ALA A 74 -8.39 12.51 -28.00
C ALA A 74 -9.35 13.15 -26.98
N VAL A 75 -9.33 12.72 -25.73
CA VAL A 75 -10.12 13.31 -24.63
C VAL A 75 -9.73 14.78 -24.40
N LYS A 76 -8.43 15.10 -24.34
CA LYS A 76 -7.91 16.48 -24.18
C LYS A 76 -8.36 17.42 -25.28
N ASN A 77 -8.60 16.93 -26.49
CA ASN A 77 -9.01 17.73 -27.64
C ASN A 77 -10.51 18.04 -27.68
N ILE A 78 -11.31 17.46 -26.80
CA ILE A 78 -12.74 17.77 -26.70
C ILE A 78 -12.90 19.12 -26.02
N PHE A 79 -13.65 20.02 -26.67
CA PHE A 79 -13.88 21.36 -26.14
C PHE A 79 -14.52 21.33 -24.75
N GLY A 80 -14.00 22.13 -23.82
CA GLY A 80 -14.55 22.25 -22.47
C GLY A 80 -14.17 21.11 -21.52
N ILE A 81 -13.29 20.18 -21.92
CA ILE A 81 -12.79 19.10 -21.06
C ILE A 81 -11.31 19.36 -20.70
N THR A 82 -10.99 19.25 -19.42
CA THR A 82 -9.62 19.30 -18.90
C THR A 82 -9.25 17.97 -18.28
N VAL A 83 -8.10 17.39 -18.66
CA VAL A 83 -7.55 16.15 -18.07
C VAL A 83 -6.53 16.53 -17.00
N PHE A 84 -6.75 16.08 -15.77
CA PHE A 84 -5.93 16.39 -14.59
C PHE A 84 -4.98 15.27 -14.21
N ALA A 85 -5.42 13.99 -14.28
CA ALA A 85 -4.67 12.83 -13.87
C ALA A 85 -4.92 11.65 -14.80
N LYS A 86 -4.05 10.63 -14.71
CA LYS A 86 -4.24 9.34 -15.39
C LYS A 86 -3.90 8.19 -14.46
N SER A 87 -4.58 7.07 -14.59
CA SER A 87 -4.28 5.85 -13.85
C SER A 87 -4.05 4.70 -14.81
N LYS A 88 -2.82 4.15 -14.78
CA LYS A 88 -2.50 2.92 -15.52
C LYS A 88 -3.12 1.68 -14.87
N TRP A 89 -3.29 1.67 -13.54
CA TRP A 89 -3.90 0.55 -12.83
C TRP A 89 -5.38 0.40 -13.15
N MET A 90 -6.09 1.52 -13.19
CA MET A 90 -7.54 1.57 -13.51
C MET A 90 -7.81 1.75 -15.01
N ASN A 91 -6.80 2.02 -15.82
CA ASN A 91 -6.90 2.31 -17.27
C ASN A 91 -7.86 3.47 -17.56
N CYS A 92 -7.70 4.59 -16.89
CA CYS A 92 -8.59 5.75 -16.99
C CYS A 92 -7.83 7.09 -16.94
N VAL A 93 -8.56 8.17 -17.19
CA VAL A 93 -8.15 9.55 -16.91
C VAL A 93 -9.17 10.22 -16.01
N TYR A 94 -8.70 11.12 -15.13
CA TYR A 94 -9.56 12.04 -14.36
C TYR A 94 -9.73 13.33 -15.14
N VAL A 95 -10.97 13.75 -15.32
CA VAL A 95 -11.36 14.88 -16.14
C VAL A 95 -12.32 15.80 -15.40
N ARG A 96 -12.34 17.06 -15.82
CA ARG A 96 -13.36 18.06 -15.43
C ARG A 96 -13.91 18.74 -16.67
N GLY A 97 -15.22 18.95 -16.70
CA GLY A 97 -15.93 19.63 -17.77
C GLY A 97 -17.41 19.84 -17.49
N ASP A 98 -18.10 20.54 -18.38
CA ASP A 98 -19.56 20.63 -18.29
C ASP A 98 -20.20 19.26 -18.53
N LEU A 99 -21.27 18.93 -17.81
CA LEU A 99 -21.93 17.62 -17.86
C LEU A 99 -22.24 17.17 -19.29
N GLU A 100 -22.79 18.05 -20.12
CA GLU A 100 -23.11 17.77 -21.54
C GLU A 100 -21.87 17.32 -22.33
N ASN A 101 -20.69 17.92 -22.07
CA ASN A 101 -19.46 17.55 -22.75
C ASN A 101 -18.92 16.20 -22.23
N LEU A 102 -19.01 15.94 -20.92
CA LEU A 102 -18.57 14.69 -20.32
C LEU A 102 -19.43 13.49 -20.79
N GLU A 103 -20.75 13.66 -20.93
CA GLU A 103 -21.65 12.64 -21.47
C GLU A 103 -21.31 12.24 -22.92
N THR A 104 -20.72 13.17 -23.72
CA THR A 104 -20.28 12.84 -25.08
C THR A 104 -19.13 11.84 -25.14
N LEU A 105 -18.38 11.70 -24.04
CA LEU A 105 -17.21 10.81 -23.98
C LEU A 105 -17.60 9.33 -24.11
N GLU A 106 -18.78 8.93 -23.63
CA GLU A 106 -19.29 7.55 -23.76
C GLU A 106 -19.54 7.14 -25.22
N ALA A 107 -19.68 8.10 -26.13
CA ALA A 107 -19.84 7.81 -27.57
C ALA A 107 -18.51 7.50 -28.27
N LEU A 108 -17.37 7.67 -27.63
CA LEU A 108 -16.05 7.36 -28.18
C LEU A 108 -15.81 5.85 -28.13
N ALA A 109 -15.45 5.25 -29.25
CA ALA A 109 -15.32 3.80 -29.39
C ALA A 109 -14.26 3.15 -28.47
N PHE A 110 -13.36 3.95 -27.93
CA PHE A 110 -12.30 3.51 -27.00
C PHE A 110 -12.62 3.80 -25.52
N VAL A 111 -13.77 4.42 -25.23
CA VAL A 111 -14.25 4.67 -23.86
C VAL A 111 -15.17 3.54 -23.45
N SER A 112 -14.86 2.89 -22.33
CA SER A 112 -15.66 1.83 -21.75
C SER A 112 -16.89 2.38 -21.02
N HIS A 113 -16.66 3.36 -20.15
CA HIS A 113 -17.69 4.08 -19.39
C HIS A 113 -17.12 5.35 -18.76
N VAL A 114 -18.01 6.21 -18.26
CA VAL A 114 -17.69 7.39 -17.48
C VAL A 114 -18.27 7.22 -16.07
N GLU A 115 -17.45 7.48 -15.04
CA GLU A 115 -17.85 7.45 -13.64
C GLU A 115 -17.72 8.86 -13.06
N PHE A 116 -18.85 9.48 -12.74
CA PHE A 116 -18.91 10.84 -12.21
C PHE A 116 -18.57 10.86 -10.72
N ALA A 117 -17.87 11.90 -10.26
CA ALA A 117 -17.63 12.17 -8.84
C ALA A 117 -18.95 12.46 -8.10
N ASP A 118 -19.91 13.12 -8.75
CA ASP A 118 -21.31 13.17 -8.31
C ASP A 118 -21.97 11.81 -8.53
N LYS A 119 -22.05 11.03 -7.46
CA LYS A 119 -22.59 9.65 -7.50
C LYS A 119 -24.04 9.57 -7.92
N SER A 120 -24.81 10.66 -7.81
CA SER A 120 -26.21 10.71 -8.27
C SER A 120 -26.34 10.58 -9.80
N LEU A 121 -25.24 10.80 -10.54
CA LEU A 121 -25.16 10.68 -11.98
C LEU A 121 -24.78 9.27 -12.46
N ASN A 122 -24.34 8.36 -11.58
CA ASN A 122 -23.90 7.00 -11.90
C ASN A 122 -25.04 5.98 -11.81
N LEU A 123 -25.00 4.93 -12.65
CA LEU A 123 -26.02 3.87 -12.70
C LEU A 123 -25.45 2.48 -12.33
N GLY A 124 -25.77 1.93 -11.13
CA GLY A 124 -25.61 0.52 -10.76
C GLY A 124 -24.67 0.21 -9.57
N PRO A 125 -24.69 -1.01 -8.95
CA PRO A 125 -23.97 -1.37 -7.72
C PRO A 125 -22.66 -2.15 -7.90
N ILE A 126 -21.74 -2.10 -6.92
CA ILE A 126 -20.40 -2.73 -6.85
C ILE A 126 -20.37 -3.83 -5.78
N ILE A 127 -19.53 -4.87 -5.93
CA ILE A 127 -19.43 -6.06 -5.03
C ILE A 127 -17.96 -6.32 -4.61
N GLY A 128 -17.72 -6.67 -3.34
CA GLY A 128 -16.41 -6.94 -2.73
C GLY A 128 -16.21 -8.35 -2.14
N SER A 129 -14.99 -8.71 -1.67
CA SER A 129 -14.58 -10.04 -1.16
C SER A 129 -13.60 -10.00 0.02
N ASN A 130 -13.49 -11.08 0.87
CA ASN A 130 -12.84 -11.17 2.18
C ASN A 130 -11.63 -12.11 2.23
N PHE A 131 -10.69 -11.89 3.23
CA PHE A 131 -9.57 -12.78 3.60
C PHE A 131 -9.29 -12.84 5.12
N GLU A 132 -8.65 -13.93 5.61
CA GLU A 132 -8.21 -14.18 7.01
C GLU A 132 -6.82 -14.82 7.10
N ASP A 133 -6.07 -14.64 8.26
CA ASP A 133 -4.78 -15.28 8.53
C ASP A 133 -4.35 -15.36 10.02
N LYS A 134 -3.31 -16.18 10.39
CA LYS A 134 -2.72 -16.35 11.76
C LYS A 134 -1.29 -16.89 11.74
N PHE A 135 -0.39 -16.47 12.73
CA PHE A 135 0.77 -17.22 13.30
C PHE A 135 1.72 -16.43 14.24
N PHE A 136 2.66 -17.12 14.98
CA PHE A 136 3.49 -16.65 16.11
C PHE A 136 4.98 -17.07 16.10
N ILE A 137 5.93 -16.34 16.71
CA ILE A 137 6.96 -16.43 17.83
C ILE A 137 8.48 -16.29 17.50
N GLU A 138 9.26 -15.73 18.34
CA GLU A 138 10.43 -15.16 19.01
C GLU A 138 11.87 -15.64 18.63
N ASN A 139 12.96 -14.88 18.70
CA ASN A 139 13.94 -14.26 19.61
C ASN A 139 15.32 -13.94 18.96
N GLN A 140 16.06 -13.05 19.26
CA GLN A 140 16.88 -11.98 19.84
C GLN A 140 18.33 -11.87 19.31
N THR A 141 18.94 -10.65 19.18
CA THR A 141 20.14 -10.05 19.82
C THR A 141 20.87 -8.92 19.07
N LYS A 142 21.16 -7.80 19.63
CA LYS A 142 22.17 -6.75 19.96
C LYS A 142 22.95 -6.04 18.79
N SER A 143 23.36 -4.69 18.80
CA SER A 143 22.89 -3.48 19.47
C SER A 143 23.70 -2.24 19.02
N ILE A 144 23.07 -1.25 18.39
CA ILE A 144 23.49 0.17 18.30
C ILE A 144 22.54 1.01 19.16
N VAL A 145 23.00 2.11 19.76
CA VAL A 145 22.16 2.98 20.60
C VAL A 145 22.24 4.41 20.08
N TYR A 146 21.13 4.94 19.52
CA TYR A 146 20.94 6.35 19.27
C TYR A 146 20.48 7.06 20.55
N ASP A 147 20.88 8.32 20.72
CA ASP A 147 20.16 9.26 21.59
C ASP A 147 19.06 9.91 20.74
N TYR A 148 17.81 9.54 20.99
CA TYR A 148 16.64 10.01 20.22
C TYR A 148 16.20 11.42 20.61
N GLY A 149 16.76 12.00 21.67
CA GLY A 149 16.38 13.33 22.15
C GLY A 149 14.87 13.46 22.37
N ALA A 150 14.26 14.43 21.72
CA ALA A 150 12.82 14.66 21.83
C ALA A 150 11.95 13.51 21.31
N ALA A 151 12.44 12.71 20.36
CA ALA A 151 11.72 11.58 19.75
C ALA A 151 11.76 10.28 20.61
N THR A 152 12.43 10.29 21.78
CA THR A 152 12.64 9.07 22.58
C THR A 152 11.34 8.30 22.83
N ASN A 153 10.30 8.97 23.34
CA ASN A 153 9.05 8.29 23.72
C ASN A 153 8.37 7.62 22.52
N GLN A 154 8.23 8.33 21.39
CA GLN A 154 7.54 7.81 20.20
C GLN A 154 8.26 6.64 19.53
N VAL A 155 9.59 6.57 19.65
CA VAL A 155 10.41 5.47 19.13
C VAL A 155 10.39 4.27 20.08
N GLU A 156 10.53 4.50 21.39
CA GLU A 156 10.56 3.43 22.40
C GLU A 156 9.20 2.83 22.69
N MET A 157 8.10 3.60 22.57
CA MET A 157 6.74 3.14 22.76
C MET A 157 6.41 1.92 21.89
N ILE A 158 6.87 1.90 20.65
CA ILE A 158 6.71 0.80 19.70
C ILE A 158 7.92 -0.14 19.65
N ALA A 159 8.93 0.06 20.52
CA ALA A 159 10.19 -0.66 20.53
C ALA A 159 10.99 -0.61 19.19
N ALA A 160 10.86 0.48 18.42
CA ALA A 160 11.63 0.66 17.18
C ALA A 160 13.13 0.86 17.45
N ASN A 161 13.51 1.38 18.63
CA ASN A 161 14.88 1.46 19.12
C ASN A 161 15.57 0.08 19.17
N PHE A 162 14.84 -1.01 19.40
CA PHE A 162 15.37 -2.37 19.33
C PHE A 162 15.91 -2.69 17.92
N LEU A 163 15.20 -2.30 16.85
CA LEU A 163 15.65 -2.53 15.47
C LEU A 163 16.95 -1.79 15.18
N HIS A 164 17.05 -0.52 15.58
CA HIS A 164 18.26 0.27 15.44
C HIS A 164 19.43 -0.36 16.22
N GLN A 165 19.16 -0.91 17.41
CA GLN A 165 20.11 -1.68 18.19
C GLN A 165 20.54 -3.00 17.52
N GLN A 166 19.86 -3.47 16.52
CA GLN A 166 20.23 -4.59 15.64
C GLN A 166 20.84 -4.12 14.31
N ASP A 167 21.18 -2.82 14.18
CA ASP A 167 21.71 -2.18 12.96
C ASP A 167 20.70 -2.11 11.80
N PHE A 168 19.39 -2.22 12.08
CA PHE A 168 18.33 -2.06 11.10
C PHE A 168 17.76 -0.64 11.20
N THR A 169 18.13 0.23 10.26
CA THR A 169 17.77 1.65 10.20
C THR A 169 16.99 2.02 8.94
N GLY A 170 16.48 1.02 8.21
CA GLY A 170 15.79 1.18 6.93
C GLY A 170 16.71 1.19 5.71
N THR A 171 17.99 0.83 5.85
CA THR A 171 18.95 0.79 4.74
C THR A 171 18.44 -0.11 3.61
N ASP A 172 18.61 0.33 2.34
CA ASP A 172 18.14 -0.32 1.12
C ASP A 172 16.61 -0.42 0.98
N ILE A 173 15.85 0.22 1.87
CA ILE A 173 14.40 0.36 1.73
C ILE A 173 14.09 1.76 1.14
N ASP A 174 13.36 1.76 0.00
CA ASP A 174 12.85 3.01 -0.57
C ASP A 174 11.44 3.28 -0.03
N ILE A 175 11.25 4.50 0.45
CA ILE A 175 9.98 5.01 0.97
C ILE A 175 9.54 6.19 0.10
N ALA A 176 8.28 6.21 -0.34
CA ALA A 176 7.66 7.42 -0.86
C ALA A 176 6.84 8.08 0.26
N VAL A 177 6.96 9.39 0.39
CA VAL A 177 6.12 10.19 1.29
C VAL A 177 5.25 11.08 0.40
N LEU A 178 3.93 10.91 0.53
CA LEU A 178 2.91 11.67 -0.18
C LEU A 178 2.27 12.67 0.79
N ASP A 179 2.31 13.95 0.46
CA ASP A 179 1.85 15.01 1.36
C ASP A 179 1.59 16.32 0.59
N SER A 180 1.23 17.38 1.28
CA SER A 180 0.89 18.70 0.74
C SER A 180 2.09 19.61 0.43
N GLY A 181 3.32 19.19 0.75
CA GLY A 181 4.54 19.96 0.47
C GLY A 181 5.68 19.67 1.44
N PHE A 182 6.90 19.90 0.98
CA PHE A 182 8.14 19.62 1.71
C PHE A 182 9.11 20.80 1.66
N PRO A 183 8.67 22.05 2.02
CA PRO A 183 9.56 23.20 2.01
C PRO A 183 10.73 22.98 2.98
N GLY A 184 11.90 23.52 2.61
CA GLY A 184 13.10 23.42 3.41
C GLY A 184 13.87 22.10 3.32
N VAL A 185 13.32 21.03 2.81
CA VAL A 185 13.98 19.69 2.78
C VAL A 185 15.36 19.72 2.13
N LEU A 186 15.57 20.59 1.14
CA LEU A 186 16.87 20.76 0.47
C LEU A 186 17.94 21.49 1.31
N THR A 187 17.56 22.16 2.39
CA THR A 187 18.45 22.98 3.23
C THR A 187 18.39 22.65 4.72
N ASN A 188 17.35 21.96 5.17
CA ASN A 188 17.13 21.60 6.57
C ASN A 188 18.26 20.67 7.09
N PRO A 189 18.90 21.00 8.22
CA PRO A 189 19.97 20.19 8.79
C PRO A 189 19.55 18.76 9.16
N ALA A 190 18.28 18.55 9.54
CA ALA A 190 17.78 17.21 9.86
C ALA A 190 17.84 16.21 8.67
N PHE A 191 17.96 16.71 7.45
CA PHE A 191 18.08 15.89 6.25
C PHE A 191 19.45 16.01 5.56
N GLU A 192 20.45 16.65 6.20
CA GLU A 192 21.78 16.85 5.64
C GLU A 192 22.46 15.52 5.33
N THR A 193 22.57 14.63 6.31
CA THR A 193 23.17 13.28 6.15
C THR A 193 22.49 12.48 5.04
N LEU A 194 21.17 12.57 4.94
CA LEU A 194 20.37 11.90 3.90
C LEU A 194 20.71 12.46 2.51
N ARG A 195 20.79 13.78 2.36
CA ARG A 195 21.17 14.44 1.09
C ARG A 195 22.59 14.11 0.69
N ASP A 196 23.54 14.23 1.61
CA ASP A 196 24.96 14.00 1.36
C ASP A 196 25.26 12.56 0.92
N GLN A 197 24.45 11.61 1.39
CA GLN A 197 24.49 10.21 1.00
C GLN A 197 23.70 9.88 -0.28
N GLY A 198 23.07 10.89 -0.91
CA GLY A 198 22.27 10.69 -2.12
C GLY A 198 20.99 9.86 -1.93
N ARG A 199 20.43 9.84 -0.70
CA ARG A 199 19.26 9.05 -0.34
C ARG A 199 17.93 9.77 -0.55
N LEU A 200 17.93 11.07 -0.92
CA LEU A 200 16.79 11.73 -1.52
C LEU A 200 16.81 11.42 -3.03
N LEU A 201 16.03 10.40 -3.44
CA LEU A 201 16.09 9.80 -4.77
C LEU A 201 15.34 10.61 -5.84
N GLY A 202 14.37 11.42 -5.42
CA GLY A 202 13.60 12.28 -6.32
C GLY A 202 12.42 12.94 -5.65
N THR A 203 11.92 13.98 -6.33
CA THR A 203 10.74 14.75 -5.90
C THR A 203 9.80 14.92 -7.09
N TYR A 204 8.51 15.09 -6.85
CA TYR A 204 7.56 15.43 -7.91
C TYR A 204 6.29 16.07 -7.34
N ASN A 205 5.80 17.10 -8.02
CA ASN A 205 4.53 17.74 -7.71
C ASN A 205 3.49 17.33 -8.77
N PHE A 206 2.48 16.56 -8.36
CA PHE A 206 1.44 16.05 -9.26
C PHE A 206 0.42 17.10 -9.65
N ILE A 207 0.39 18.24 -8.95
CA ILE A 207 -0.50 19.37 -9.25
C ILE A 207 0.12 20.22 -10.36
N THR A 208 1.38 20.67 -10.17
CA THR A 208 2.10 21.54 -11.13
C THR A 208 2.82 20.77 -12.23
N ARG A 209 2.96 19.45 -12.09
CA ARG A 209 3.67 18.56 -13.02
C ARG A 209 5.17 18.85 -13.12
N GLU A 210 5.81 19.23 -12.00
CA GLU A 210 7.21 19.63 -11.91
C GLU A 210 8.02 18.70 -10.99
N GLU A 211 9.31 18.54 -11.27
CA GLU A 211 10.27 17.78 -10.45
C GLU A 211 10.68 18.59 -9.19
N THR A 212 9.70 18.89 -8.34
CA THR A 212 9.90 19.62 -7.08
C THR A 212 8.97 19.07 -6.02
N ALA A 213 9.35 19.18 -4.76
CA ALA A 213 8.48 18.96 -3.60
C ALA A 213 8.30 20.25 -2.79
N ASP A 214 8.88 21.37 -3.24
CA ASP A 214 8.69 22.67 -2.61
C ASP A 214 7.28 23.18 -2.92
N ALA A 215 6.45 23.26 -1.89
CA ALA A 215 5.07 23.73 -1.93
C ALA A 215 4.75 24.46 -0.62
N PRO A 216 3.68 25.29 -0.56
CA PRO A 216 3.44 26.19 0.57
C PRO A 216 3.25 25.51 1.94
N SER A 217 2.72 24.29 1.96
CA SER A 217 2.48 23.57 3.22
C SER A 217 3.75 22.93 3.75
N SER A 218 4.03 23.11 5.05
CA SER A 218 5.16 22.48 5.73
C SER A 218 4.80 21.13 6.40
N HIS A 219 3.57 20.67 6.23
CA HIS A 219 3.08 19.45 6.87
C HIS A 219 3.94 18.25 6.47
N GLY A 220 4.21 18.04 5.18
CA GLY A 220 5.04 16.96 4.68
C GLY A 220 6.50 17.01 5.16
N SER A 221 7.08 18.21 5.38
CA SER A 221 8.42 18.31 5.97
C SER A 221 8.46 17.74 7.38
N LYS A 222 7.42 17.99 8.18
CA LYS A 222 7.28 17.48 9.55
C LYS A 222 7.04 15.97 9.58
N THR A 223 6.10 15.46 8.80
CA THR A 223 5.81 14.02 8.70
C THR A 223 7.01 13.23 8.17
N PHE A 224 7.75 13.80 7.20
CA PHE A 224 8.98 13.21 6.70
C PHE A 224 10.08 13.13 7.78
N SER A 225 10.14 14.12 8.70
CA SER A 225 11.14 14.09 9.78
C SER A 225 10.97 12.87 10.70
N ASP A 226 9.74 12.44 10.99
CA ASP A 226 9.46 11.26 11.81
C ASP A 226 10.02 9.96 11.22
N ILE A 227 10.21 9.91 9.89
CA ILE A 227 10.79 8.76 9.21
C ILE A 227 12.30 8.90 9.09
N GLY A 228 12.77 9.95 8.40
CA GLY A 228 14.15 10.08 7.93
C GLY A 228 14.96 11.21 8.57
N GLY A 229 14.40 11.96 9.51
CA GLY A 229 15.09 13.06 10.19
C GLY A 229 16.21 12.57 11.11
N TYR A 230 17.31 13.33 11.14
CA TYR A 230 18.45 13.08 12.03
C TYR A 230 19.10 14.39 12.49
N LEU A 231 19.01 14.68 13.76
CA LEU A 231 19.76 15.71 14.47
C LEU A 231 20.47 15.05 15.66
N GLU A 232 21.78 15.05 15.66
CA GLU A 232 22.58 14.33 16.65
C GLU A 232 22.25 14.76 18.09
N ASN A 233 21.85 13.79 18.93
CA ASN A 233 21.41 13.94 20.32
C ASN A 233 20.16 14.82 20.53
N GLU A 234 19.45 15.21 19.47
CA GLU A 234 18.27 16.05 19.55
C GLU A 234 17.02 15.38 18.98
N PHE A 235 17.16 14.67 17.84
CA PHE A 235 16.03 14.02 17.17
C PHE A 235 16.52 12.92 16.21
N VAL A 236 15.93 11.73 16.29
CA VAL A 236 16.14 10.65 15.31
C VAL A 236 14.82 10.03 14.91
N GLY A 237 14.53 10.05 13.61
CA GLY A 237 13.38 9.35 13.01
C GLY A 237 13.54 7.83 13.03
N THR A 238 12.45 7.12 12.70
CA THR A 238 12.39 5.66 12.84
C THR A 238 13.06 4.86 11.70
N ALA A 239 13.47 5.54 10.60
CA ALA A 239 14.27 4.95 9.51
C ALA A 239 15.33 5.92 8.96
N PRO A 240 16.31 6.34 9.79
CA PRO A 240 17.30 7.34 9.38
C PRO A 240 18.23 6.84 8.26
N GLY A 241 18.27 5.53 7.98
CA GLY A 241 19.06 4.90 6.90
C GLY A 241 18.30 4.67 5.60
N ALA A 242 16.98 4.90 5.54
CA ALA A 242 16.17 4.67 4.34
C ALA A 242 16.45 5.68 3.22
N SER A 243 15.98 5.38 2.00
CA SER A 243 16.01 6.27 0.85
C SER A 243 14.60 6.74 0.48
N PHE A 244 14.48 7.95 -0.10
CA PHE A 244 13.18 8.61 -0.16
C PHE A 244 12.85 9.21 -1.52
N TYR A 245 11.55 9.10 -1.89
CA TYR A 245 10.88 9.93 -2.87
C TYR A 245 9.85 10.82 -2.15
N LEU A 246 9.77 12.10 -2.51
CA LEU A 246 8.81 13.05 -1.92
C LEU A 246 7.85 13.55 -3.00
N TYR A 247 6.56 13.33 -2.80
CA TYR A 247 5.52 13.64 -3.77
C TYR A 247 4.47 14.58 -3.19
N VAL A 248 4.18 15.65 -3.91
CA VAL A 248 3.09 16.58 -3.57
C VAL A 248 1.85 16.14 -4.34
N THR A 249 0.79 15.81 -3.60
CA THR A 249 -0.49 15.33 -4.14
C THR A 249 -1.68 16.17 -3.71
N GLU A 250 -1.49 17.14 -2.79
CA GLU A 250 -2.56 17.95 -2.19
C GLU A 250 -2.45 19.41 -2.59
N ASP A 251 -3.55 19.98 -3.07
CA ASP A 251 -3.74 21.41 -3.28
C ASP A 251 -4.45 22.04 -2.09
N VAL A 252 -3.70 22.55 -1.13
CA VAL A 252 -4.23 23.15 0.12
C VAL A 252 -5.14 24.37 -0.09
N THR A 253 -5.42 24.75 -1.31
CA THR A 253 -6.34 25.85 -1.66
C THR A 253 -7.76 25.40 -1.98
N GLN A 254 -7.99 24.09 -2.13
CA GLN A 254 -9.28 23.47 -2.44
C GLN A 254 -9.31 22.01 -1.95
N GLU A 255 -10.49 21.53 -1.66
CA GLU A 255 -10.77 20.11 -1.37
C GLU A 255 -11.61 19.51 -2.51
N ASN A 256 -10.99 18.65 -3.33
CA ASN A 256 -11.64 18.10 -4.52
C ASN A 256 -11.17 16.66 -4.82
N PRO A 257 -12.04 15.75 -5.32
CA PRO A 257 -11.68 14.36 -5.62
C PRO A 257 -10.52 14.16 -6.61
N VAL A 258 -10.09 15.22 -7.30
CA VAL A 258 -8.87 15.18 -8.14
C VAL A 258 -7.63 14.81 -7.33
N GLU A 259 -7.61 15.13 -6.03
CA GLU A 259 -6.49 14.80 -5.13
C GLU A 259 -6.35 13.29 -4.95
N GLU A 260 -7.45 12.55 -4.83
CA GLU A 260 -7.41 11.10 -4.85
C GLU A 260 -6.79 10.55 -6.16
N ALA A 261 -7.09 11.18 -7.31
CA ALA A 261 -6.52 10.76 -8.60
C ALA A 261 -5.02 11.08 -8.72
N TRP A 262 -4.56 12.24 -8.23
CA TRP A 262 -3.13 12.57 -8.15
C TRP A 262 -2.40 11.64 -7.19
N TRP A 263 -3.01 11.32 -6.07
CA TRP A 263 -2.49 10.38 -5.09
C TRP A 263 -2.29 8.98 -5.71
N VAL A 264 -3.27 8.47 -6.47
CA VAL A 264 -3.14 7.17 -7.18
C VAL A 264 -2.03 7.23 -8.24
N GLU A 265 -1.94 8.33 -9.02
CA GLU A 265 -0.87 8.50 -10.01
C GLU A 265 0.53 8.53 -9.34
N ALA A 266 0.63 9.10 -8.13
CA ALA A 266 1.85 9.10 -7.33
C ALA A 266 2.24 7.67 -6.86
N LEU A 267 1.28 6.85 -6.44
CA LEU A 267 1.51 5.44 -6.12
C LEU A 267 2.01 4.64 -7.33
N GLU A 268 1.43 4.88 -8.48
CA GLU A 268 1.83 4.23 -9.74
C GLU A 268 3.25 4.59 -10.17
N ARG A 269 3.68 5.85 -9.93
CA ARG A 269 5.06 6.29 -10.12
C ARG A 269 5.98 5.61 -9.12
N ALA A 270 5.61 5.56 -7.84
CA ALA A 270 6.35 4.89 -6.78
C ALA A 270 6.56 3.40 -7.09
N ASP A 271 5.51 2.68 -7.51
CA ASP A 271 5.58 1.28 -7.95
C ASP A 271 6.56 1.07 -9.09
N SER A 272 6.50 1.94 -10.13
CA SER A 272 7.39 1.88 -11.31
C SER A 272 8.86 2.13 -10.99
N LEU A 273 9.16 2.83 -9.90
CA LEU A 273 10.51 3.12 -9.41
C LEU A 273 11.05 2.06 -8.44
N GLY A 274 10.19 1.15 -7.95
CA GLY A 274 10.57 0.06 -7.04
C GLY A 274 10.42 0.38 -5.56
N VAL A 275 9.66 1.42 -5.20
CA VAL A 275 9.34 1.77 -3.82
C VAL A 275 8.65 0.61 -3.12
N ARG A 276 9.02 0.33 -1.87
CA ARG A 276 8.43 -0.73 -1.03
C ARG A 276 7.36 -0.20 -0.09
N ILE A 277 7.58 0.96 0.51
CA ILE A 277 6.71 1.56 1.53
C ILE A 277 6.26 2.92 1.04
N VAL A 278 4.98 3.21 1.23
CA VAL A 278 4.43 4.55 1.04
C VAL A 278 3.85 5.00 2.36
N ASN A 279 4.26 6.20 2.82
CA ASN A 279 3.56 6.89 3.90
C ASN A 279 2.72 8.01 3.33
N THR A 280 1.45 8.06 3.73
CA THR A 280 0.55 9.17 3.44
C THR A 280 -0.13 9.63 4.71
N SER A 281 0.06 10.88 5.08
CA SER A 281 -0.54 11.48 6.27
C SER A 281 -1.78 12.31 5.90
N LEU A 282 -2.58 11.77 5.01
CA LEU A 282 -3.71 12.39 4.32
C LEU A 282 -4.96 11.49 4.44
N GLY A 283 -6.11 12.06 4.15
CA GLY A 283 -7.37 11.30 4.06
C GLY A 283 -8.45 12.18 3.43
N TYR A 284 -9.34 11.54 2.67
CA TYR A 284 -10.37 12.20 1.88
C TYR A 284 -11.76 11.79 2.37
N GLN A 285 -12.62 12.76 2.64
CA GLN A 285 -14.01 12.51 3.04
C GLN A 285 -14.90 13.67 2.62
N ASP A 286 -14.64 14.88 3.10
CA ASP A 286 -15.40 16.09 2.78
C ASP A 286 -14.75 16.86 1.64
N TYR A 287 -15.55 17.39 0.73
CA TYR A 287 -15.12 18.19 -0.40
C TYR A 287 -15.85 19.53 -0.46
N ASP A 288 -15.24 20.54 -1.12
CA ASP A 288 -15.83 21.87 -1.34
C ASP A 288 -17.20 21.77 -2.03
N ASN A 289 -17.35 20.79 -2.94
CA ASN A 289 -18.65 20.42 -3.50
C ASN A 289 -19.26 19.28 -2.69
N PRO A 290 -20.34 19.53 -1.91
CA PRO A 290 -20.96 18.48 -1.08
C PRO A 290 -21.50 17.29 -1.86
N ALA A 291 -21.75 17.41 -3.18
CA ALA A 291 -22.17 16.29 -4.02
C ALA A 291 -21.06 15.24 -4.20
N TYR A 292 -19.82 15.60 -3.94
CA TYR A 292 -18.65 14.72 -4.02
C TYR A 292 -18.30 14.06 -2.69
N THR A 293 -18.76 14.64 -1.55
CA THR A 293 -18.48 14.15 -0.20
C THR A 293 -18.77 12.66 -0.06
N HIS A 294 -17.83 11.91 0.51
CA HIS A 294 -18.01 10.49 0.79
C HIS A 294 -18.87 10.30 2.04
N SER A 295 -19.99 9.56 1.88
CA SER A 295 -20.78 9.08 3.00
C SER A 295 -20.05 7.93 3.73
N TYR A 296 -20.54 7.55 4.91
CA TYR A 296 -19.96 6.38 5.60
C TYR A 296 -20.08 5.11 4.75
N GLU A 297 -21.19 4.94 4.00
CA GLU A 297 -21.42 3.80 3.11
C GLU A 297 -20.38 3.70 1.98
N ASP A 298 -19.84 4.83 1.54
CA ASP A 298 -18.79 4.88 0.50
C ASP A 298 -17.41 4.44 1.02
N LEU A 299 -17.22 4.51 2.33
CA LEU A 299 -15.97 4.12 3.01
C LEU A 299 -16.00 2.61 3.32
N ASP A 300 -16.22 1.81 2.29
CA ASP A 300 -16.29 0.35 2.34
C ASP A 300 -14.95 -0.35 2.05
N GLY A 301 -13.93 0.43 1.69
CA GLY A 301 -12.61 -0.03 1.32
C GLY A 301 -12.43 -0.32 -0.17
N PHE A 302 -13.45 -0.08 -1.02
CA PHE A 302 -13.44 -0.44 -2.44
C PHE A 302 -14.04 0.61 -3.36
N THR A 303 -14.95 1.45 -2.87
CA THR A 303 -15.74 2.36 -3.69
C THR A 303 -14.96 3.59 -4.14
N THR A 304 -14.23 4.23 -3.25
CA THR A 304 -13.51 5.49 -3.54
C THR A 304 -12.31 5.29 -4.48
N ILE A 305 -11.88 6.35 -5.15
CA ILE A 305 -10.72 6.32 -6.05
C ILE A 305 -9.47 5.92 -5.27
N ALA A 306 -9.27 6.52 -4.09
CA ALA A 306 -8.12 6.26 -3.24
C ALA A 306 -8.13 4.82 -2.69
N ALA A 307 -9.27 4.27 -2.26
CA ALA A 307 -9.36 2.89 -1.80
C ALA A 307 -9.03 1.87 -2.91
N ARG A 308 -9.53 2.11 -4.13
CA ARG A 308 -9.16 1.29 -5.32
C ARG A 308 -7.66 1.36 -5.59
N GLY A 309 -7.07 2.55 -5.56
CA GLY A 309 -5.63 2.75 -5.70
C GLY A 309 -4.82 2.04 -4.63
N ALA A 310 -5.24 2.12 -3.37
CA ALA A 310 -4.60 1.44 -2.23
C ALA A 310 -4.59 -0.08 -2.41
N ASN A 311 -5.71 -0.67 -2.83
CA ASN A 311 -5.80 -2.11 -3.09
C ASN A 311 -4.89 -2.54 -4.25
N HIS A 312 -4.83 -1.76 -5.33
CA HIS A 312 -3.89 -2.02 -6.44
C HIS A 312 -2.43 -1.93 -5.98
N ALA A 313 -2.07 -0.93 -5.18
CA ALA A 313 -0.72 -0.79 -4.63
C ALA A 313 -0.31 -2.01 -3.78
N PHE A 314 -1.23 -2.50 -2.94
CA PHE A 314 -1.01 -3.70 -2.15
C PHE A 314 -0.81 -4.94 -3.04
N ASP A 315 -1.64 -5.15 -4.05
CA ASP A 315 -1.49 -6.22 -5.05
C ASP A 315 -0.15 -6.14 -5.80
N LYS A 316 0.38 -4.93 -5.99
CA LYS A 316 1.70 -4.70 -6.61
C LYS A 316 2.87 -4.88 -5.65
N GLY A 317 2.62 -5.31 -4.41
CA GLY A 317 3.64 -5.65 -3.41
C GLY A 317 4.19 -4.44 -2.63
N MET A 318 3.53 -3.29 -2.68
CA MET A 318 3.83 -2.15 -1.81
C MET A 318 3.07 -2.27 -0.50
N LEU A 319 3.60 -1.69 0.58
CA LEU A 319 2.90 -1.50 1.84
C LEU A 319 2.59 -0.01 2.02
N LEU A 320 1.31 0.31 2.02
CA LEU A 320 0.81 1.65 2.27
C LEU A 320 0.51 1.85 3.74
N LEU A 321 1.10 2.87 4.34
CA LEU A 321 0.70 3.36 5.65
C LEU A 321 -0.02 4.68 5.49
N THR A 322 -1.14 4.80 6.19
CA THR A 322 -1.92 6.04 6.19
C THR A 322 -2.39 6.40 7.59
N SER A 323 -2.51 7.69 7.85
CA SER A 323 -3.17 8.19 9.04
C SER A 323 -4.64 7.80 9.06
N ALA A 324 -5.17 7.43 10.23
CA ALA A 324 -6.57 7.03 10.38
C ALA A 324 -7.55 8.19 10.17
N GLY A 325 -7.10 9.44 10.33
CA GLY A 325 -7.90 10.66 10.35
C GLY A 325 -8.00 11.26 11.75
N ASN A 326 -8.47 12.52 11.83
CA ASN A 326 -8.53 13.28 13.07
C ASN A 326 -9.97 13.68 13.47
N ASP A 327 -10.96 12.92 12.98
CA ASP A 327 -12.39 13.21 13.08
C ASP A 327 -13.11 12.45 14.19
N GLY A 328 -12.37 11.83 15.12
CA GLY A 328 -12.91 11.00 16.19
C GLY A 328 -13.99 11.68 17.06
N GLN A 329 -14.05 13.02 17.08
CA GLN A 329 -15.06 13.81 17.80
C GLN A 329 -16.13 14.42 16.88
N SER A 330 -16.06 14.20 15.55
CA SER A 330 -16.99 14.71 14.54
C SER A 330 -17.60 13.57 13.73
N PHE A 331 -17.10 13.30 12.52
CA PHE A 331 -17.51 12.18 11.68
C PHE A 331 -17.23 10.81 12.36
N GLY A 332 -16.10 10.70 13.04
CA GLY A 332 -15.72 9.59 13.89
C GLY A 332 -14.94 8.49 13.15
N PHE A 333 -15.37 8.10 11.97
CA PHE A 333 -14.80 6.97 11.25
C PHE A 333 -13.53 7.32 10.45
N VAL A 334 -12.75 6.28 10.11
CA VAL A 334 -11.61 6.41 9.22
C VAL A 334 -12.07 6.88 7.84
N ALA A 335 -11.34 7.84 7.25
CA ALA A 335 -11.57 8.32 5.90
C ALA A 335 -10.84 7.43 4.86
N THR A 336 -11.11 7.61 3.56
CA THR A 336 -10.33 6.94 2.51
C THR A 336 -8.95 7.63 2.39
N PRO A 337 -7.83 6.89 2.12
CA PRO A 337 -7.71 5.46 1.85
C PRO A 337 -7.54 4.57 3.11
N ALA A 338 -7.67 5.12 4.33
CA ALA A 338 -7.49 4.37 5.56
C ALA A 338 -8.51 3.23 5.74
N ASP A 339 -9.68 3.34 5.10
CA ASP A 339 -10.74 2.34 5.05
C ASP A 339 -10.39 1.10 4.22
N ALA A 340 -9.43 1.20 3.29
CA ALA A 340 -9.10 0.13 2.35
C ALA A 340 -8.38 -1.06 3.00
N PRO A 341 -8.69 -2.32 2.62
CA PRO A 341 -7.97 -3.50 3.10
C PRO A 341 -6.49 -3.51 2.71
N GLY A 342 -6.13 -2.96 1.55
CA GLY A 342 -4.75 -2.82 1.08
C GLY A 342 -3.93 -1.73 1.78
N CYS A 343 -4.54 -1.00 2.73
CA CYS A 343 -3.90 0.08 3.46
C CYS A 343 -3.69 -0.29 4.94
N PHE A 344 -2.52 -0.01 5.49
CA PHE A 344 -2.22 -0.15 6.91
C PHE A 344 -2.52 1.16 7.62
N SER A 345 -3.67 1.25 8.26
CA SER A 345 -4.21 2.46 8.89
C SER A 345 -3.68 2.62 10.31
N ILE A 346 -3.15 3.81 10.64
CA ILE A 346 -2.47 4.08 11.90
C ILE A 346 -3.26 5.14 12.69
N GLY A 347 -3.76 4.74 13.85
CA GLY A 347 -4.41 5.65 14.80
C GLY A 347 -3.41 6.29 15.76
N ALA A 348 -3.90 7.24 16.57
CA ALA A 348 -3.08 8.02 17.48
C ALA A 348 -3.35 7.68 18.97
N VAL A 349 -2.25 7.60 19.73
CA VAL A 349 -2.26 7.58 21.20
C VAL A 349 -1.42 8.74 21.75
N ASP A 350 -1.57 9.03 23.05
CA ASP A 350 -0.70 9.95 23.76
C ASP A 350 0.60 9.28 24.24
N GLN A 351 1.41 10.01 25.02
CA GLN A 351 2.72 9.55 25.52
C GLN A 351 2.62 8.37 26.49
N GLU A 352 1.47 8.18 27.13
CA GLU A 352 1.15 7.07 28.04
C GLU A 352 0.49 5.88 27.33
N GLY A 353 0.28 5.97 26.01
CA GLY A 353 -0.38 4.93 25.21
C GLY A 353 -1.90 4.94 25.30
N VAL A 354 -2.51 6.04 25.80
CA VAL A 354 -3.96 6.18 25.88
C VAL A 354 -4.50 6.71 24.55
N TYR A 355 -5.63 6.17 24.11
CA TYR A 355 -6.30 6.59 22.87
C TYR A 355 -6.49 8.11 22.80
N ALA A 356 -6.04 8.72 21.72
CA ALA A 356 -6.24 10.14 21.44
C ALA A 356 -7.65 10.39 20.92
N GLY A 357 -8.46 11.15 21.68
CA GLY A 357 -9.88 11.34 21.36
C GLY A 357 -10.18 11.97 19.99
N PHE A 358 -9.20 12.55 19.32
CA PHE A 358 -9.35 13.03 17.94
C PHE A 358 -9.13 11.92 16.89
N SER A 359 -8.45 10.83 17.24
CA SER A 359 -8.13 9.79 16.27
C SER A 359 -9.41 9.16 15.70
N SER A 360 -9.56 9.13 14.39
CA SER A 360 -10.65 8.40 13.74
C SER A 360 -10.54 6.90 14.03
N PHE A 361 -11.69 6.23 14.03
CA PHE A 361 -11.84 4.83 14.45
C PHE A 361 -12.69 4.04 13.44
N GLY A 362 -12.78 2.73 13.64
CA GLY A 362 -13.55 1.82 12.80
C GLY A 362 -14.82 1.28 13.44
N PRO A 363 -15.41 0.29 12.82
CA PRO A 363 -15.00 -0.32 11.56
C PRO A 363 -15.28 0.59 10.34
N ASN A 364 -14.77 0.22 9.15
CA ASN A 364 -15.28 0.79 7.91
C ASN A 364 -16.70 0.27 7.62
N SER A 365 -17.38 0.77 6.59
CA SER A 365 -18.79 0.41 6.33
C SER A 365 -19.00 -1.04 5.91
N SER A 366 -17.97 -1.73 5.42
CA SER A 366 -18.00 -3.18 5.16
C SER A 366 -17.73 -4.04 6.41
N GLY A 367 -17.46 -3.42 7.57
CA GLY A 367 -17.18 -4.10 8.83
C GLY A 367 -15.71 -4.49 9.02
N LEU A 368 -14.81 -4.05 8.13
CA LEU A 368 -13.37 -4.27 8.30
C LEU A 368 -12.86 -3.43 9.48
N ARG A 369 -12.07 -4.07 10.34
CA ARG A 369 -11.45 -3.38 11.49
C ARG A 369 -10.43 -2.36 11.04
N LYS A 370 -10.59 -1.13 11.51
CA LYS A 370 -9.69 0.01 11.36
C LYS A 370 -9.74 0.87 12.64
N PRO A 371 -8.70 1.64 12.97
CA PRO A 371 -7.37 1.55 12.38
C PRO A 371 -6.77 0.14 12.61
N ASP A 372 -5.67 -0.17 11.92
CA ASP A 372 -4.97 -1.44 12.14
C ASP A 372 -4.23 -1.43 13.47
N VAL A 373 -3.36 -0.45 13.68
CA VAL A 373 -2.54 -0.30 14.89
C VAL A 373 -2.41 1.16 15.30
N MET A 374 -1.77 1.40 16.44
CA MET A 374 -1.60 2.71 17.05
C MET A 374 -0.12 3.07 17.22
N ALA A 375 0.20 4.37 17.12
CA ALA A 375 1.47 4.92 17.57
C ALA A 375 1.24 6.31 18.22
N GLN A 376 2.29 6.90 18.82
CA GLN A 376 2.16 8.24 19.40
C GLN A 376 1.79 9.26 18.32
N GLY A 377 0.70 9.98 18.56
CA GLY A 377 0.22 11.07 17.70
C GLY A 377 -0.21 12.29 18.50
N VAL A 378 -0.12 12.24 19.84
CA VAL A 378 -0.30 13.42 20.70
C VAL A 378 1.06 13.92 21.11
N SER A 379 1.33 15.21 20.84
CA SER A 379 2.63 15.84 21.12
C SER A 379 3.80 15.00 20.60
N ALA A 380 3.68 14.45 19.39
CA ALA A 380 4.78 13.79 18.71
C ALA A 380 5.87 14.83 18.38
N ALA A 381 7.12 14.47 18.64
CA ALA A 381 8.26 15.30 18.28
C ALA A 381 8.48 15.25 16.77
N VAL A 382 8.68 16.39 16.14
CA VAL A 382 8.93 16.56 14.70
C VAL A 382 10.07 17.57 14.50
N VAL A 383 10.64 17.63 13.29
CA VAL A 383 11.50 18.73 12.89
C VAL A 383 10.75 19.60 11.89
N ASP A 384 10.64 20.90 12.17
CA ASP A 384 9.97 21.85 11.31
C ASP A 384 10.79 22.13 10.03
N GLN A 385 10.22 22.87 9.07
CA GLN A 385 10.88 23.21 7.81
C GLN A 385 12.17 24.05 7.95
N ASN A 386 12.43 24.62 9.14
CA ASN A 386 13.61 25.41 9.44
C ASN A 386 14.70 24.63 10.18
N GLY A 387 14.42 23.38 10.57
CA GLY A 387 15.34 22.52 11.31
C GLY A 387 15.20 22.59 12.83
N ALA A 388 14.17 23.22 13.35
CA ALA A 388 13.88 23.26 14.79
C ALA A 388 13.01 22.06 15.21
N VAL A 389 13.34 21.46 16.36
CA VAL A 389 12.46 20.45 16.98
C VAL A 389 11.20 21.13 17.54
N ASP A 390 10.04 20.58 17.19
CA ASP A 390 8.70 21.03 17.56
C ASP A 390 7.84 19.84 18.00
N PHE A 391 6.65 20.09 18.58
CA PHE A 391 5.71 19.05 18.99
C PHE A 391 4.36 19.28 18.35
N ASN A 392 3.87 18.27 17.63
CA ASN A 392 2.61 18.36 16.92
C ASN A 392 1.68 17.19 17.25
N SER A 393 0.36 17.38 17.09
CA SER A 393 -0.63 16.33 17.35
C SER A 393 -1.45 16.04 16.10
N GLY A 394 -1.71 14.77 15.85
CA GLY A 394 -2.46 14.25 14.71
C GLY A 394 -2.04 12.82 14.39
N THR A 395 -2.95 12.05 13.80
CA THR A 395 -2.62 10.75 13.21
C THR A 395 -1.61 10.88 12.06
N SER A 396 -1.46 12.09 11.51
CA SER A 396 -0.43 12.47 10.54
C SER A 396 1.00 12.22 11.03
N PHE A 397 1.23 12.17 12.36
CA PHE A 397 2.55 11.91 12.95
C PHE A 397 2.68 10.46 13.41
N SER A 398 1.61 9.79 13.85
CA SER A 398 1.65 8.36 14.19
C SER A 398 1.94 7.47 12.97
N SER A 399 1.42 7.82 11.80
CA SER A 399 1.65 7.07 10.56
C SER A 399 3.12 7.04 10.12
N PRO A 400 3.84 8.16 10.00
CA PRO A 400 5.25 8.15 9.61
C PRO A 400 6.16 7.48 10.65
N ILE A 401 5.91 7.63 11.97
CA ILE A 401 6.61 6.89 13.01
C ILE A 401 6.53 5.38 12.74
N MET A 402 5.35 4.89 12.40
CA MET A 402 5.12 3.49 12.06
C MET A 402 5.80 3.10 10.73
N ALA A 403 5.74 3.97 9.72
CA ALA A 403 6.32 3.70 8.40
C ALA A 403 7.84 3.48 8.45
N GLY A 404 8.55 4.31 9.20
CA GLY A 404 9.99 4.13 9.40
C GLY A 404 10.32 2.88 10.21
N ALA A 405 9.57 2.58 11.28
CA ALA A 405 9.78 1.37 12.05
C ALA A 405 9.55 0.10 11.19
N ILE A 406 8.55 0.11 10.32
CA ILE A 406 8.33 -0.98 9.36
C ILE A 406 9.45 -1.07 8.33
N ALA A 407 10.01 0.04 7.86
CA ALA A 407 11.16 0.02 6.96
C ALA A 407 12.39 -0.63 7.63
N SER A 408 12.66 -0.28 8.87
CA SER A 408 13.72 -0.87 9.67
C SER A 408 13.47 -2.37 9.95
N LEU A 409 12.24 -2.78 10.20
CA LEU A 409 11.86 -4.19 10.31
C LEU A 409 12.06 -4.94 8.98
N TRP A 410 11.57 -4.39 7.88
CA TRP A 410 11.61 -5.04 6.56
C TRP A 410 13.05 -5.19 6.03
N GLN A 411 13.95 -4.25 6.37
CA GLN A 411 15.39 -4.40 6.10
C GLN A 411 15.94 -5.71 6.67
N SER A 412 15.47 -6.16 7.83
CA SER A 412 15.96 -7.39 8.45
C SER A 412 15.63 -8.66 7.67
N ARG A 413 14.61 -8.58 6.79
CA ARG A 413 14.15 -9.67 5.94
C ARG A 413 13.51 -9.17 4.64
N PRO A 414 14.34 -8.78 3.67
CA PRO A 414 13.89 -8.14 2.43
C PRO A 414 12.97 -9.00 1.56
N GLU A 415 13.03 -10.33 1.70
CA GLU A 415 12.20 -11.28 0.97
C GLU A 415 10.78 -11.46 1.52
N ALA A 416 10.49 -10.96 2.72
CA ALA A 416 9.13 -10.98 3.26
C ALA A 416 8.20 -10.12 2.40
N THR A 417 6.98 -10.59 2.18
CA THR A 417 5.97 -9.85 1.42
C THR A 417 5.33 -8.74 2.27
N ASN A 418 4.73 -7.75 1.61
CA ASN A 418 3.95 -6.70 2.29
C ASN A 418 2.87 -7.27 3.21
N ALA A 419 2.15 -8.32 2.78
CA ALA A 419 1.14 -9.00 3.58
C ALA A 419 1.72 -9.64 4.84
N GLN A 420 2.89 -10.28 4.74
CA GLN A 420 3.58 -10.87 5.90
C GLN A 420 4.03 -9.79 6.89
N ILE A 421 4.62 -8.70 6.42
CA ILE A 421 5.02 -7.58 7.27
C ILE A 421 3.81 -6.97 7.99
N MET A 422 2.73 -6.68 7.25
CA MET A 422 1.49 -6.13 7.81
C MET A 422 0.92 -7.03 8.91
N GLN A 423 0.84 -8.33 8.66
CA GLN A 423 0.30 -9.30 9.62
C GLN A 423 1.19 -9.45 10.86
N ILE A 424 2.50 -9.49 10.69
CA ILE A 424 3.44 -9.61 11.82
C ILE A 424 3.36 -8.39 12.73
N VAL A 425 3.27 -7.18 12.16
CA VAL A 425 3.14 -5.95 12.95
C VAL A 425 1.81 -5.94 13.70
N ARG A 426 0.69 -6.35 13.08
CA ARG A 426 -0.60 -6.53 13.78
C ARG A 426 -0.47 -7.54 14.93
N ALA A 427 0.14 -8.70 14.66
CA ALA A 427 0.29 -9.78 15.64
C ALA A 427 1.19 -9.41 16.83
N SER A 428 2.10 -8.45 16.68
CA SER A 428 2.96 -7.94 17.76
C SER A 428 2.26 -6.94 18.68
N ALA A 429 1.06 -6.46 18.31
CA ALA A 429 0.37 -5.41 19.03
C ALA A 429 -0.34 -5.93 20.28
N HIS A 430 -0.37 -5.11 21.33
CA HIS A 430 -0.79 -5.50 22.68
C HIS A 430 -2.28 -5.86 22.83
N LEU A 431 -3.12 -5.51 21.85
CA LEU A 431 -4.56 -5.87 21.82
C LEU A 431 -4.86 -6.94 20.75
N PHE A 432 -3.85 -7.62 20.19
CA PHE A 432 -4.04 -8.56 19.08
C PHE A 432 -5.12 -9.61 19.36
N ASP A 433 -5.14 -10.18 20.57
CA ASP A 433 -6.13 -11.20 20.97
C ASP A 433 -7.52 -10.60 21.30
N ASN A 434 -7.62 -9.29 21.55
CA ASN A 434 -8.85 -8.60 21.92
C ASN A 434 -8.90 -7.19 21.29
N PRO A 435 -8.89 -7.09 19.96
CA PRO A 435 -8.84 -5.81 19.26
C PRO A 435 -10.15 -5.02 19.44
N THR A 436 -10.04 -3.68 19.40
CA THR A 436 -11.17 -2.76 19.56
C THR A 436 -11.38 -1.90 18.33
N ASP A 437 -12.56 -1.31 18.17
CA ASP A 437 -12.83 -0.40 17.05
C ASP A 437 -12.10 0.94 17.20
N LEU A 438 -11.79 1.37 18.45
CA LEU A 438 -11.04 2.60 18.72
C LEU A 438 -9.54 2.48 18.42
N MET A 439 -8.94 1.33 18.74
CA MET A 439 -7.48 1.16 18.71
C MET A 439 -7.00 0.04 17.78
N GLY A 440 -7.90 -0.60 17.03
CA GLY A 440 -7.54 -1.76 16.22
C GLY A 440 -6.88 -2.84 17.06
N TYR A 441 -5.72 -3.33 16.62
CA TYR A 441 -4.91 -4.29 17.36
C TYR A 441 -4.04 -3.63 18.46
N GLY A 442 -4.09 -2.30 18.61
CA GLY A 442 -3.33 -1.56 19.63
C GLY A 442 -1.93 -1.18 19.19
N ILE A 443 -1.05 -0.88 20.16
CA ILE A 443 0.34 -0.45 19.94
C ILE A 443 1.19 -1.68 19.65
N PRO A 444 1.85 -1.79 18.47
CA PRO A 444 2.74 -2.91 18.16
C PRO A 444 4.07 -2.82 18.92
N ASN A 445 4.76 -3.95 19.01
CA ASN A 445 6.11 -4.05 19.56
C ASN A 445 7.06 -4.61 18.50
N PHE A 446 8.01 -3.79 18.04
CA PHE A 446 8.91 -4.17 16.95
C PHE A 446 10.00 -5.17 17.35
N GLU A 447 10.28 -5.37 18.63
CA GLU A 447 11.07 -6.51 19.09
C GLU A 447 10.32 -7.82 18.87
N ILE A 448 9.04 -7.89 19.25
CA ILE A 448 8.17 -9.06 19.01
C ILE A 448 8.01 -9.28 17.49
N ALA A 449 7.74 -8.22 16.73
CA ALA A 449 7.59 -8.30 15.28
C ALA A 449 8.86 -8.82 14.58
N TYR A 450 10.03 -8.32 14.97
CA TYR A 450 11.31 -8.79 14.45
C TYR A 450 11.52 -10.28 14.72
N ASN A 451 11.29 -10.71 15.95
CA ASN A 451 11.45 -12.09 16.35
C ASN A 451 10.52 -13.02 15.56
N ALA A 452 9.25 -12.64 15.39
CA ALA A 452 8.29 -13.37 14.57
C ALA A 452 8.73 -13.45 13.10
N LEU A 453 9.24 -12.34 12.53
CA LEU A 453 9.73 -12.28 11.16
C LEU A 453 10.95 -13.20 10.92
N GLN A 454 11.86 -13.31 11.87
CA GLN A 454 13.02 -14.20 11.75
C GLN A 454 12.59 -15.69 11.73
N ILE A 455 11.54 -16.04 12.47
CA ILE A 455 11.03 -17.42 12.50
C ILE A 455 10.31 -17.77 11.20
N LEU A 456 9.55 -16.85 10.61
CA LEU A 456 8.97 -17.09 9.28
C LEU A 456 10.03 -17.44 8.26
N GLY A 457 11.18 -16.77 8.28
CA GLY A 457 12.29 -17.10 7.39
C GLY A 457 12.96 -18.44 7.70
N ALA A 458 13.08 -18.80 8.96
CA ALA A 458 13.56 -20.12 9.32
C ALA A 458 12.58 -21.21 8.86
N GLN A 459 11.27 -20.98 8.99
CA GLN A 459 10.24 -21.89 8.46
C GLN A 459 10.21 -21.91 6.93
N ALA A 460 10.39 -20.79 6.24
CA ALA A 460 10.51 -20.75 4.79
C ALA A 460 11.75 -21.51 4.30
N GLN A 461 12.88 -21.41 4.98
CA GLN A 461 14.04 -22.29 4.72
C GLN A 461 13.73 -23.77 5.00
N PHE A 462 12.87 -24.08 5.98
CA PHE A 462 12.38 -25.44 6.20
C PHE A 462 11.31 -25.87 5.17
N LEU A 463 10.55 -24.92 4.58
CA LEU A 463 9.57 -25.17 3.53
C LEU A 463 10.23 -25.34 2.15
N ASP A 464 11.38 -24.73 1.92
CA ASP A 464 12.23 -24.96 0.74
C ASP A 464 12.86 -26.38 0.75
N ILE A 465 12.73 -27.11 1.87
CA ILE A 465 13.00 -28.55 1.99
C ILE A 465 11.78 -29.40 1.57
N GLN A 466 10.81 -28.85 0.87
CA GLN A 466 9.68 -29.64 0.37
C GLN A 466 9.99 -30.30 -0.97
N PHE A 467 9.78 -31.63 -0.96
CA PHE A 467 9.73 -32.39 -2.20
C PHE A 467 8.53 -31.95 -3.03
N ALA A 468 8.69 -31.78 -4.33
CA ALA A 468 7.59 -31.63 -5.27
C ALA A 468 7.54 -32.85 -6.21
N MET A 469 6.34 -33.29 -6.58
CA MET A 469 6.13 -34.46 -7.43
C MET A 469 5.38 -34.05 -8.70
N TYR A 470 5.93 -34.35 -9.88
CA TYR A 470 5.35 -34.04 -11.19
C TYR A 470 5.81 -35.02 -12.28
N PRO A 471 5.02 -35.18 -13.39
CA PRO A 471 3.66 -34.69 -13.57
C PRO A 471 2.67 -35.47 -12.69
N ASN A 472 1.57 -34.81 -12.33
CA ASN A 472 0.47 -35.48 -11.67
C ASN A 472 -0.87 -34.90 -12.18
N PRO A 473 -1.66 -35.69 -12.94
CA PRO A 473 -1.57 -37.13 -13.20
C PRO A 473 -0.36 -37.59 -14.05
N ALA A 474 0.20 -38.74 -13.69
CA ALA A 474 1.33 -39.38 -14.38
C ALA A 474 0.91 -40.64 -15.16
N ARG A 475 1.66 -40.97 -16.25
CA ARG A 475 1.52 -42.24 -16.97
C ARG A 475 2.60 -43.23 -16.53
N ASP A 476 3.79 -43.14 -17.08
CA ASP A 476 4.84 -44.16 -16.91
C ASP A 476 5.94 -43.72 -15.95
N VAL A 477 6.13 -42.40 -15.78
CA VAL A 477 7.18 -41.84 -14.95
C VAL A 477 6.65 -40.66 -14.14
N VAL A 478 7.12 -40.54 -12.90
CA VAL A 478 6.94 -39.37 -12.05
C VAL A 478 8.30 -38.88 -11.57
N SER A 479 8.50 -37.57 -11.59
CA SER A 479 9.73 -36.91 -11.15
C SER A 479 9.52 -36.23 -9.80
N PHE A 480 10.61 -36.10 -9.05
CA PHE A 480 10.63 -35.38 -7.78
C PHE A 480 11.62 -34.23 -7.84
N ASN A 481 11.18 -33.04 -7.44
CA ASN A 481 12.12 -32.00 -7.08
C ASN A 481 12.67 -32.34 -5.68
N ILE A 482 13.97 -32.53 -5.58
CA ILE A 482 14.66 -32.86 -4.33
C ILE A 482 15.38 -31.60 -3.87
N PRO A 483 15.10 -31.10 -2.64
CA PRO A 483 15.79 -29.94 -2.09
C PRO A 483 17.31 -30.09 -2.13
N SER A 484 18.03 -29.01 -2.41
CA SER A 484 19.49 -28.99 -2.61
C SER A 484 20.31 -29.45 -1.39
N CYS A 485 19.72 -29.45 -0.21
CA CYS A 485 20.34 -29.91 1.04
C CYS A 485 20.10 -31.41 1.32
N ILE A 486 19.48 -32.15 0.40
CA ILE A 486 19.18 -33.58 0.54
C ILE A 486 19.95 -34.40 -0.48
N ASP A 487 20.82 -35.27 -0.01
CA ASP A 487 21.62 -36.16 -0.85
C ASP A 487 20.81 -37.35 -1.39
N SER A 488 19.88 -37.92 -0.58
CA SER A 488 18.98 -38.97 -1.01
C SER A 488 17.68 -39.00 -0.20
N ALA A 489 16.62 -39.58 -0.78
CA ALA A 489 15.36 -39.81 -0.15
C ALA A 489 14.76 -41.15 -0.57
N VAL A 490 13.99 -41.77 0.32
CA VAL A 490 13.24 -42.99 0.03
C VAL A 490 11.81 -42.62 -0.35
N VAL A 491 11.40 -43.02 -1.56
CA VAL A 491 10.02 -42.88 -2.04
C VAL A 491 9.32 -44.22 -1.91
N SER A 492 8.18 -44.25 -1.24
CA SER A 492 7.33 -45.44 -1.13
C SER A 492 5.93 -45.11 -1.68
N VAL A 493 5.39 -45.99 -2.52
CA VAL A 493 4.04 -45.86 -3.09
C VAL A 493 3.10 -46.85 -2.44
N PHE A 494 1.94 -46.35 -2.02
CA PHE A 494 0.92 -47.14 -1.32
C PHE A 494 -0.41 -47.04 -2.07
N THR A 495 -1.21 -48.12 -2.00
CA THR A 495 -2.63 -48.07 -2.36
C THR A 495 -3.39 -47.18 -1.35
N THR A 496 -4.62 -46.76 -1.68
CA THR A 496 -5.50 -46.05 -0.76
C THR A 496 -5.89 -46.88 0.48
N ALA A 497 -5.72 -48.20 0.42
CA ALA A 497 -5.91 -49.12 1.55
C ALA A 497 -4.65 -49.25 2.45
N GLY A 498 -3.56 -48.54 2.14
CA GLY A 498 -2.31 -48.53 2.92
C GLY A 498 -1.34 -49.68 2.59
N GLN A 499 -1.62 -50.51 1.56
CA GLN A 499 -0.69 -51.54 1.10
C GLN A 499 0.45 -50.89 0.27
N GLN A 500 1.70 -51.14 0.64
CA GLN A 500 2.87 -50.70 -0.12
C GLN A 500 2.96 -51.44 -1.46
N VAL A 501 3.02 -50.71 -2.54
CA VAL A 501 3.16 -51.22 -3.91
C VAL A 501 4.64 -51.46 -4.23
N PHE A 502 5.46 -50.45 -3.96
CA PHE A 502 6.92 -50.55 -4.08
C PHE A 502 7.60 -49.39 -3.31
N SER A 503 8.94 -49.46 -3.24
CA SER A 503 9.78 -48.38 -2.68
C SER A 503 11.06 -48.27 -3.50
N SER A 504 11.58 -47.06 -3.64
CA SER A 504 12.84 -46.75 -4.33
C SER A 504 13.56 -45.58 -3.67
N GLU A 505 14.88 -45.59 -3.75
CA GLU A 505 15.67 -44.43 -3.38
C GLU A 505 15.79 -43.49 -4.58
N ILE A 506 15.73 -42.20 -4.33
CA ILE A 506 15.92 -41.11 -5.31
C ILE A 506 17.03 -40.18 -4.83
N THR A 507 17.77 -39.61 -5.78
CA THR A 507 18.83 -38.59 -5.53
C THR A 507 18.60 -37.40 -6.45
N PRO A 508 19.23 -36.23 -6.23
CA PRO A 508 19.15 -35.09 -7.16
C PRO A 508 19.52 -35.44 -8.60
N GLN A 509 20.39 -36.44 -8.83
CA GLN A 509 20.82 -36.89 -10.17
C GLN A 509 19.89 -37.99 -10.73
N GLN A 510 19.17 -38.73 -9.86
CA GLN A 510 18.21 -39.77 -10.22
C GLN A 510 16.90 -39.54 -9.48
N ASN A 511 16.20 -38.51 -9.92
CA ASN A 511 14.99 -38.00 -9.26
C ASN A 511 13.69 -38.47 -9.92
N THR A 512 13.74 -39.51 -10.75
CA THR A 512 12.58 -40.06 -11.45
C THR A 512 12.23 -41.44 -10.94
N LEU A 513 10.94 -41.75 -10.92
CA LEU A 513 10.38 -43.01 -10.50
C LEU A 513 9.57 -43.61 -11.63
N ASP A 514 9.94 -44.84 -12.06
CA ASP A 514 9.17 -45.60 -13.05
C ASP A 514 7.93 -46.21 -12.36
N ILE A 515 6.76 -45.87 -12.87
CA ILE A 515 5.46 -46.34 -12.43
C ILE A 515 4.69 -47.06 -13.56
N SER A 516 5.38 -47.41 -14.66
CA SER A 516 4.77 -48.08 -15.83
C SER A 516 4.08 -49.42 -15.46
N GLY A 517 4.65 -50.13 -14.48
CA GLY A 517 4.09 -51.41 -13.97
C GLY A 517 2.95 -51.21 -12.94
N VAL A 518 2.58 -49.97 -12.59
CA VAL A 518 1.50 -49.71 -11.62
C VAL A 518 0.17 -49.58 -12.37
N ALA A 519 -0.88 -50.24 -11.89
CA ALA A 519 -2.21 -50.15 -12.49
C ALA A 519 -2.77 -48.70 -12.42
N PRO A 520 -3.61 -48.25 -13.40
CA PRO A 520 -4.29 -46.96 -13.29
C PRO A 520 -5.11 -46.85 -12.00
N GLY A 521 -4.99 -45.73 -11.32
CA GLY A 521 -5.66 -45.52 -10.04
C GLY A 521 -5.10 -44.38 -9.21
N ILE A 522 -5.59 -44.24 -7.98
CA ILE A 522 -5.12 -43.25 -6.99
C ILE A 522 -4.24 -43.97 -5.97
N TYR A 523 -3.06 -43.39 -5.73
CA TYR A 523 -2.05 -43.90 -4.80
C TYR A 523 -1.61 -42.79 -3.85
N ILE A 524 -1.02 -43.16 -2.74
CA ILE A 524 -0.34 -42.27 -1.79
C ILE A 524 1.17 -42.49 -1.95
N THR A 525 1.89 -41.49 -2.34
CA THR A 525 3.36 -41.51 -2.44
C THR A 525 3.92 -40.84 -1.19
N LYS A 526 4.80 -41.51 -0.47
CA LYS A 526 5.49 -40.99 0.71
C LYS A 526 6.97 -40.88 0.44
N VAL A 527 7.52 -39.71 0.70
CA VAL A 527 8.96 -39.40 0.54
C VAL A 527 9.55 -39.17 1.92
N VAL A 528 10.65 -39.83 2.24
CA VAL A 528 11.33 -39.74 3.55
C VAL A 528 12.82 -39.54 3.36
N SER A 529 13.39 -38.50 4.00
CA SER A 529 14.81 -38.26 4.09
C SER A 529 15.16 -37.58 5.41
N GLY A 530 16.14 -38.06 6.15
CA GLY A 530 16.73 -37.41 7.33
C GLY A 530 15.76 -36.95 8.42
N GLY A 531 14.57 -37.58 8.54
CA GLY A 531 13.51 -37.15 9.47
C GLY A 531 12.38 -36.34 8.84
N THR A 532 12.59 -35.76 7.67
CA THR A 532 11.56 -35.07 6.87
C THR A 532 10.67 -36.10 6.17
N LYS A 533 9.34 -35.88 6.21
CA LYS A 533 8.33 -36.79 5.62
C LYS A 533 7.32 -35.95 4.84
N ASN A 534 7.24 -36.20 3.52
CA ASN A 534 6.21 -35.60 2.66
C ASN A 534 5.30 -36.69 2.10
N SER A 535 4.03 -36.36 1.86
CA SER A 535 3.07 -37.29 1.27
C SER A 535 2.33 -36.61 0.12
N PHE A 536 2.20 -37.32 -1.00
CA PHE A 536 1.54 -36.83 -2.21
C PHE A 536 0.42 -37.79 -2.62
N LYS A 537 -0.63 -37.24 -3.18
CA LYS A 537 -1.63 -38.02 -3.93
C LYS A 537 -1.09 -38.20 -5.35
N LEU A 538 -0.80 -39.44 -5.76
CA LEU A 538 -0.42 -39.80 -7.12
C LEU A 538 -1.66 -40.31 -7.88
N ILE A 539 -1.93 -39.70 -9.04
CA ILE A 539 -2.98 -40.17 -9.97
C ILE A 539 -2.25 -40.84 -11.15
N LYS A 540 -2.31 -42.17 -11.22
CA LYS A 540 -1.80 -42.99 -12.32
C LYS A 540 -2.88 -43.10 -13.40
N LYS A 541 -2.54 -42.70 -14.64
CA LYS A 541 -3.37 -42.85 -15.85
C LYS A 541 -3.06 -44.14 -16.60
#